data_bd7d0bfbf76fd3502b0fc6b525bf94e3
#
_entry.id   bd7d0bfbf76fd3502b0fc6b525bf94e3
#
_cell.length_a   1.000
_cell.length_b   1.000
_cell.length_c   1.000
_cell.angle_alpha   90.00
_cell.angle_beta   90.00
_cell.angle_gamma   90.00
#
_symmetry.space_group_name_H-M   'P 1'
#
loop_
_entity.id
_entity.type
_entity.pdbx_description
1 polymer ?
#
loop_
_entity_poly.entity_id
_entity_poly.type
_entity_poly.pdbx_seq_one_letter_code
_entity_poly.pdbx_strand_id
1 'polypeptide(L)'
;MGRTVLVVGGGGREHALAIGLLGSPSVATVHVAPGNAGTASIATNHPVSAGDVDGQVALAQSLNADLVVVGPEAPLVAGLS
;
A
#
# COMPACT_ATOMS: atom_id res chain seq x y z
N MET A 1 -13.13 2.77 -14.99
CA MET A 1 -13.18 3.21 -13.59
C MET A 1 -11.91 2.80 -12.88
N GLY A 2 -11.39 3.71 -12.10
CA GLY A 2 -10.13 3.47 -11.41
C GLY A 2 -10.28 2.63 -10.16
N ARG A 3 -9.26 1.84 -9.85
CA ARG A 3 -9.21 1.02 -8.64
C ARG A 3 -8.44 1.75 -7.55
N THR A 4 -8.80 1.47 -6.31
CA THR A 4 -8.08 1.92 -5.14
C THR A 4 -7.16 0.79 -4.69
N VAL A 5 -5.86 1.09 -4.58
CA VAL A 5 -4.85 0.09 -4.22
C VAL A 5 -4.18 0.52 -2.92
N LEU A 6 -4.02 -0.43 -2.01
CA LEU A 6 -3.23 -0.25 -0.79
C LEU A 6 -1.95 -1.06 -0.92
N VAL A 7 -0.80 -0.40 -0.79
CA VAL A 7 0.50 -1.04 -0.77
C VAL A 7 0.99 -1.11 0.67
N VAL A 8 1.31 -2.31 1.14
CA VAL A 8 1.81 -2.54 2.50
C VAL A 8 3.32 -2.57 2.48
N GLY A 9 3.94 -1.66 3.20
CA GLY A 9 5.39 -1.59 3.32
C GLY A 9 5.89 -0.16 3.28
N GLY A 10 7.19 0.03 3.47
CA GLY A 10 7.79 1.37 3.54
C GLY A 10 9.19 1.46 2.93
N GLY A 11 9.62 0.45 2.19
CA GLY A 11 10.93 0.45 1.56
C GLY A 11 10.96 1.08 0.18
N GLY A 12 12.14 1.10 -0.44
CA GLY A 12 12.30 1.65 -1.78
C GLY A 12 11.52 0.89 -2.85
N ARG A 13 11.29 -0.39 -2.64
CA ARG A 13 10.51 -1.20 -3.59
C ARG A 13 9.04 -0.81 -3.57
N GLU A 14 8.51 -0.44 -2.42
CA GLU A 14 7.14 0.06 -2.32
C GLU A 14 6.99 1.37 -3.06
N HIS A 15 8.01 2.23 -3.02
CA HIS A 15 8.02 3.46 -3.82
C HIS A 15 7.95 3.13 -5.32
N ALA A 16 8.77 2.19 -5.78
CA ALA A 16 8.76 1.77 -7.18
C ALA A 16 7.43 1.14 -7.58
N LEU A 17 6.84 0.32 -6.71
CA LEU A 17 5.51 -0.27 -6.93
C LEU A 17 4.45 0.81 -7.07
N ALA A 18 4.47 1.81 -6.19
CA ALA A 18 3.50 2.90 -6.22
C ALA A 18 3.61 3.68 -7.53
N ILE A 19 4.82 3.97 -7.99
CA ILE A 19 5.04 4.64 -9.29
C ILE A 19 4.44 3.81 -10.42
N GLY A 20 4.72 2.52 -10.43
CA GLY A 20 4.19 1.62 -11.46
C GLY A 20 2.68 1.56 -11.47
N LEU A 21 2.07 1.48 -10.29
CA LEU A 21 0.63 1.45 -10.15
C LEU A 21 -0.02 2.74 -10.62
N LEU A 22 0.57 3.88 -10.27
CA LEU A 22 0.04 5.18 -10.70
C LEU A 22 0.12 5.36 -12.21
N GLY A 23 1.03 4.67 -12.86
CA GLY A 23 1.13 4.67 -14.33
C GLY A 23 0.09 3.80 -15.01
N SER A 24 -0.66 2.99 -14.26
CA SER A 24 -1.67 2.11 -14.83
C SER A 24 -2.99 2.87 -15.01
N PRO A 25 -3.61 2.79 -16.20
CA PRO A 25 -4.88 3.47 -16.43
C PRO A 25 -6.04 2.89 -15.63
N SER A 26 -5.89 1.68 -15.10
CA SER A 26 -6.93 1.05 -14.30
C SER A 26 -6.83 1.39 -12.80
N VAL A 27 -5.80 2.13 -12.38
CA VAL A 27 -5.61 2.53 -10.98
C VAL A 27 -5.92 4.02 -10.83
N ALA A 28 -6.88 4.34 -9.96
CA ALA A 28 -7.26 5.72 -9.69
C ALA A 28 -6.45 6.31 -8.53
N THR A 29 -6.29 5.55 -7.45
CA THR A 29 -5.62 6.04 -6.24
C THR A 29 -4.72 4.95 -5.68
N VAL A 30 -3.59 5.39 -5.11
CA VAL A 30 -2.65 4.51 -4.44
C VAL A 30 -2.43 5.03 -3.02
N HIS A 31 -2.58 4.14 -2.06
CA HIS A 31 -2.28 4.40 -0.65
C HIS A 31 -1.15 3.49 -0.22
N VAL A 32 -0.31 3.93 0.67
CA VAL A 32 0.83 3.16 1.16
C VAL A 32 0.83 3.20 2.69
N ALA A 33 1.06 2.07 3.32
CA ALA A 33 1.11 1.99 4.77
C ALA A 33 2.26 1.07 5.22
N PRO A 34 3.22 1.58 5.94
CA PRO A 34 3.38 2.95 6.42
C PRO A 34 3.90 3.93 5.37
N GLY A 35 4.55 3.45 4.33
CA GLY A 35 5.15 4.30 3.32
C GLY A 35 6.47 4.92 3.77
N ASN A 36 6.96 5.85 2.97
CA ASN A 36 8.19 6.59 3.27
C ASN A 36 8.10 7.99 2.64
N ALA A 37 9.19 8.78 2.74
CA ALA A 37 9.19 10.13 2.21
C ALA A 37 8.98 10.16 0.68
N GLY A 38 9.51 9.15 -0.03
CA GLY A 38 9.31 9.05 -1.47
C GLY A 38 7.86 8.76 -1.84
N THR A 39 7.23 7.83 -1.13
CA THR A 39 5.81 7.51 -1.39
C THR A 39 4.89 8.65 -0.98
N ALA A 40 5.26 9.45 0.02
CA ALA A 40 4.46 10.59 0.44
C ALA A 40 4.32 11.65 -0.67
N SER A 41 5.28 11.74 -1.57
CA SER A 41 5.24 12.71 -2.65
C SER A 41 4.37 12.28 -3.83
N ILE A 42 4.03 10.99 -3.93
CA ILE A 42 3.29 10.46 -5.07
C ILE A 42 1.99 9.75 -4.68
N ALA A 43 1.85 9.38 -3.42
CA ALA A 43 0.69 8.63 -2.92
C ALA A 43 0.33 9.13 -1.52
N THR A 44 -0.69 8.54 -0.92
CA THR A 44 -1.07 8.87 0.45
C THR A 44 -0.51 7.83 1.39
N ASN A 45 0.34 8.25 2.32
CA ASN A 45 0.84 7.38 3.38
C ASN A 45 -0.14 7.31 4.54
N HIS A 46 -0.18 6.17 5.21
CA HIS A 46 -0.99 5.97 6.40
C HIS A 46 -0.11 5.43 7.53
N PRO A 47 -0.31 5.86 8.76
CA PRO A 47 0.57 5.47 9.88
C PRO A 47 0.21 4.09 10.44
N VAL A 48 0.22 3.08 9.60
CA VAL A 48 -0.05 1.70 9.99
C VAL A 48 1.18 0.86 9.70
N SER A 49 1.70 0.19 10.71
CA SER A 49 2.90 -0.64 10.57
C SER A 49 2.65 -1.79 9.59
N ALA A 50 3.66 -2.12 8.80
CA ALA A 50 3.58 -3.24 7.85
C ALA A 50 3.29 -4.56 8.55
N GLY A 51 3.73 -4.74 9.79
CA GLY A 51 3.47 -5.95 10.56
C GLY A 51 2.15 -5.95 11.31
N ASP A 52 1.41 -4.83 11.30
CA ASP A 52 0.12 -4.72 11.99
C ASP A 52 -0.99 -5.22 11.06
N VAL A 53 -1.22 -6.52 11.07
CA VAL A 53 -2.19 -7.16 10.17
C VAL A 53 -3.58 -6.59 10.37
N ASP A 54 -4.02 -6.48 11.62
CA ASP A 54 -5.36 -5.97 11.93
C ASP A 54 -5.53 -4.52 11.48
N GLY A 55 -4.50 -3.70 11.71
CA GLY A 55 -4.52 -2.31 11.27
C GLY A 55 -4.55 -2.18 9.75
N GLN A 56 -3.79 -3.03 9.05
CA GLN A 56 -3.79 -3.02 7.59
C GLN A 56 -5.14 -3.46 7.02
N VAL A 57 -5.76 -4.49 7.61
CA VAL A 57 -7.08 -4.92 7.19
C VAL A 57 -8.12 -3.84 7.41
N ALA A 58 -8.11 -3.21 8.59
CA ALA A 58 -9.04 -2.12 8.89
C ALA A 58 -8.85 -0.94 7.93
N LEU A 59 -7.59 -0.62 7.60
CA LEU A 59 -7.28 0.44 6.65
C LEU A 59 -7.81 0.10 5.26
N ALA A 60 -7.56 -1.11 4.78
CA ALA A 60 -8.03 -1.54 3.47
C ALA A 60 -9.55 -1.45 3.38
N GLN A 61 -10.25 -1.83 4.44
CA GLN A 61 -11.71 -1.73 4.50
C GLN A 61 -12.18 -0.29 4.48
N SER A 62 -11.53 0.59 5.24
CA SER A 62 -11.92 2.00 5.31
C SER A 62 -11.69 2.71 3.97
N LEU A 63 -10.70 2.29 3.21
CA LEU A 63 -10.39 2.84 1.90
C LEU A 63 -11.22 2.22 0.78
N ASN A 64 -11.96 1.16 1.06
CA ASN A 64 -12.60 0.32 0.04
C ASN A 64 -11.59 -0.13 -1.00
N ALA A 65 -10.42 -0.57 -0.55
CA ALA A 65 -9.36 -0.98 -1.45
C ALA A 65 -9.78 -2.17 -2.30
N ASP A 66 -9.59 -2.06 -3.60
CA ASP A 66 -9.88 -3.15 -4.54
C ASP A 66 -8.75 -4.19 -4.54
N LEU A 67 -7.54 -3.75 -4.20
CA LEU A 67 -6.35 -4.60 -4.22
C LEU A 67 -5.43 -4.18 -3.09
N VAL A 68 -4.86 -5.15 -2.40
CA VAL A 68 -3.82 -4.95 -1.39
C VAL A 68 -2.56 -5.66 -1.86
N VAL A 69 -1.48 -4.90 -2.01
CA VAL A 69 -0.18 -5.42 -2.44
C VAL A 69 0.77 -5.37 -1.26
N VAL A 70 1.34 -6.51 -0.90
CA VAL A 70 2.33 -6.58 0.17
C VAL A 70 3.73 -6.46 -0.45
N GLY A 71 4.48 -5.45 -0.04
CA GLY A 71 5.82 -5.23 -0.55
C GLY A 71 6.78 -6.34 -0.09
N PRO A 72 7.83 -6.59 -0.86
CA PRO A 72 8.77 -7.66 -0.54
C PRO A 72 9.56 -7.45 0.75
N GLU A 73 9.67 -6.22 1.25
CA GLU A 73 10.30 -5.92 2.52
C GLU A 73 9.36 -6.06 3.71
N ALA A 74 8.06 -6.17 3.47
CA ALA A 74 7.11 -6.31 4.57
C ALA A 74 7.26 -7.70 5.19
N PRO A 75 7.12 -7.82 6.52
CA PRO A 75 7.20 -9.13 7.16
C PRO A 75 6.08 -10.03 6.67
N LEU A 76 6.43 -11.23 6.26
CA LEU A 76 5.45 -12.25 5.91
C LEU A 76 5.07 -12.99 7.18
N VAL A 77 4.22 -12.39 7.96
CA VAL A 77 3.74 -13.01 9.17
C VAL A 77 2.48 -13.81 8.88
N ALA A 78 2.10 -14.65 9.82
CA ALA A 78 0.88 -15.44 9.71
C ALA A 78 -0.30 -14.51 9.47
N GLY A 79 -1.06 -14.79 8.46
CA GLY A 79 -2.22 -13.99 8.09
C GLY A 79 -1.99 -13.07 6.90
N LEU A 80 -0.73 -12.81 6.54
CA LEU A 80 -0.41 -12.02 5.34
C LEU A 80 0.04 -12.88 4.17
N SER A 81 0.47 -14.06 4.45
CA SER A 81 0.93 -14.97 3.40
C SER A 81 -0.23 -15.63 2.68
#